data_25c44085ccaae125eb97096160f1aff8
#
_entry.id   25c44085ccaae125eb97096160f1aff8
#
_cell.length_a   1.000
_cell.length_b   1.000
_cell.length_c   1.000
_cell.angle_alpha   90.00
_cell.angle_beta   90.00
_cell.angle_gamma   90.00
#
_symmetry.space_group_name_H-M   'P 1'
#
loop_
_entity.id
_entity.type
_entity.pdbx_description
1 polymer ?
#
loop_
_entity_poly.entity_id
_entity_poly.type
_entity_poly.pdbx_seq_one_letter_code
_entity_poly.pdbx_strand_id
1 'polypeptide(L)'
;MPRLHPVDIIDIHVGARLRRRRTLVGLSQTELGEPVGLSFQQIRRYECGTSRIRSSRLYEFARVLAVPVSYFFDEMPARALSGRPRSGHGRKGFGEAGSPFKQEKDPLSKRETLELVRAYDKIDEERVRDSIVAAVKALGESGHAKLTTSRRNR
;
A
#
# COMPACT_ATOMS: atom_id res chain seq x y z
N MET A 1 4.24 11.13 -29.40
CA MET A 1 3.79 9.92 -28.69
C MET A 1 4.43 9.90 -27.32
N PRO A 2 3.69 10.02 -26.20
CA PRO A 2 4.28 9.92 -24.88
C PRO A 2 4.75 8.46 -24.66
N ARG A 3 6.03 8.29 -24.37
CA ARG A 3 6.59 6.98 -24.03
C ARG A 3 5.98 6.57 -22.71
N LEU A 4 5.09 5.57 -22.73
CA LEU A 4 4.64 4.86 -21.54
C LEU A 4 5.89 4.21 -20.92
N HIS A 5 6.41 4.81 -19.86
CA HIS A 5 7.46 4.15 -19.08
C HIS A 5 6.88 2.86 -18.50
N PRO A 6 7.57 1.73 -18.64
CA PRO A 6 7.13 0.50 -18.00
C PRO A 6 6.96 0.76 -16.51
N VAL A 7 5.83 0.33 -15.95
CA VAL A 7 5.51 0.48 -14.54
C VAL A 7 6.59 -0.23 -13.73
N ASP A 8 7.27 0.52 -12.86
CA ASP A 8 8.34 0.00 -12.02
C ASP A 8 7.77 -0.58 -10.72
N ILE A 9 8.28 -1.73 -10.29
CA ILE A 9 7.87 -2.34 -9.01
C ILE A 9 8.09 -1.38 -7.84
N ILE A 10 9.15 -0.58 -7.90
CA ILE A 10 9.45 0.43 -6.88
C ILE A 10 8.37 1.51 -6.88
N ASP A 11 7.97 2.02 -8.06
CA ASP A 11 6.94 3.05 -8.16
C ASP A 11 5.59 2.55 -7.66
N ILE A 12 5.25 1.28 -7.92
CA ILE A 12 4.04 0.63 -7.40
C ILE A 12 4.09 0.55 -5.87
N HIS A 13 5.20 0.07 -5.32
CA HIS A 13 5.37 -0.09 -3.88
C HIS A 13 5.26 1.25 -3.16
N VAL A 14 6.03 2.25 -3.61
CA VAL A 14 6.03 3.60 -3.02
C VAL A 14 4.63 4.23 -3.12
N GLY A 15 3.95 4.07 -4.25
CA GLY A 15 2.57 4.53 -4.44
C GLY A 15 1.58 3.86 -3.48
N ALA A 16 1.69 2.55 -3.28
CA ALA A 16 0.87 1.81 -2.33
C ALA A 16 1.10 2.28 -0.89
N ARG A 17 2.36 2.52 -0.49
CA ARG A 17 2.71 3.06 0.82
C ARG A 17 2.17 4.49 1.02
N LEU A 18 2.23 5.33 -0.02
CA LEU A 18 1.64 6.67 -0.01
C LEU A 18 0.14 6.59 0.25
N ARG A 19 -0.58 5.77 -0.52
CA ARG A 19 -2.02 5.56 -0.36
C ARG A 19 -2.36 5.05 1.04
N ARG A 20 -1.65 4.02 1.52
CA ARG A 20 -1.87 3.44 2.85
C ARG A 20 -1.77 4.51 3.94
N ARG A 21 -0.70 5.30 3.96
CA ARG A 21 -0.51 6.34 4.98
C ARG A 21 -1.56 7.43 4.89
N ARG A 22 -1.85 7.95 3.68
CA ARG A 22 -2.91 8.93 3.46
C ARG A 22 -4.25 8.46 4.04
N THR A 23 -4.61 7.22 3.74
CA THR A 23 -5.88 6.65 4.17
C THR A 23 -5.92 6.46 5.70
N LEU A 24 -4.82 6.03 6.31
CA LEU A 24 -4.71 5.91 7.78
C LEU A 24 -4.87 7.25 8.48
N VAL A 25 -4.26 8.31 7.94
CA VAL A 25 -4.40 9.68 8.48
C VAL A 25 -5.79 10.27 8.20
N GLY A 26 -6.54 9.68 7.28
CA GLY A 26 -7.91 10.09 6.96
C GLY A 26 -8.04 11.14 5.88
N LEU A 27 -6.97 11.42 5.15
CA LEU A 27 -6.99 12.41 4.07
C LEU A 27 -7.59 11.83 2.79
N SER A 28 -8.34 12.63 2.05
CA SER A 28 -8.69 12.39 0.65
C SER A 28 -7.49 12.65 -0.27
N GLN A 29 -7.58 12.24 -1.53
CA GLN A 29 -6.54 12.55 -2.52
C GLN A 29 -6.42 14.05 -2.78
N THR A 30 -7.52 14.80 -2.68
CA THR A 30 -7.55 16.25 -2.82
C THR A 30 -6.83 16.91 -1.65
N GLU A 31 -7.17 16.55 -0.41
CA GLU A 31 -6.55 17.10 0.80
C GLU A 31 -5.05 16.80 0.90
N LEU A 32 -4.59 15.66 0.38
CA LEU A 32 -3.15 15.40 0.27
C LEU A 32 -2.50 16.25 -0.84
N GLY A 33 -3.22 16.52 -1.92
CA GLY A 33 -2.71 17.27 -3.07
C GLY A 33 -2.55 18.76 -2.82
N GLU A 34 -3.50 19.37 -2.11
CA GLU A 34 -3.54 20.83 -1.86
C GLU A 34 -2.23 21.39 -1.27
N PRO A 35 -1.69 20.87 -0.15
CA PRO A 35 -0.48 21.42 0.46
C PRO A 35 0.77 21.28 -0.41
N VAL A 36 0.75 20.39 -1.40
CA VAL A 36 1.89 20.12 -2.30
C VAL A 36 1.64 20.65 -3.73
N GLY A 37 0.53 21.37 -3.95
CA GLY A 37 0.20 21.97 -5.25
C GLY A 37 -0.07 20.95 -6.35
N LEU A 38 -0.71 19.81 -6.02
CA LEU A 38 -1.02 18.72 -6.94
C LEU A 38 -2.53 18.48 -7.03
N SER A 39 -3.01 18.13 -8.23
CA SER A 39 -4.39 17.70 -8.42
C SER A 39 -4.61 16.28 -7.88
N PHE A 40 -5.86 15.96 -7.54
CA PHE A 40 -6.24 14.60 -7.12
C PHE A 40 -5.86 13.52 -8.17
N GLN A 41 -5.92 13.88 -9.47
CA GLN A 41 -5.54 12.99 -10.56
C GLN A 41 -4.04 12.65 -10.54
N GLN A 42 -3.19 13.61 -10.18
CA GLN A 42 -1.75 13.39 -10.02
C GLN A 42 -1.47 12.51 -8.80
N ILE A 43 -2.14 12.76 -7.66
CA ILE A 43 -2.04 11.92 -6.47
C ILE A 43 -2.47 10.49 -6.81
N ARG A 44 -3.60 10.31 -7.51
CA ARG A 44 -4.06 8.99 -7.96
C ARG A 44 -3.01 8.27 -8.83
N ARG A 45 -2.37 8.97 -9.77
CA ARG A 45 -1.30 8.39 -10.61
C ARG A 45 -0.11 7.93 -9.78
N TYR A 46 0.29 8.70 -8.78
CA TYR A 46 1.34 8.32 -7.85
C TYR A 46 0.96 7.11 -7.01
N GLU A 47 -0.23 7.09 -6.45
CA GLU A 47 -0.73 5.97 -5.66
C GLU A 47 -0.89 4.66 -6.45
N CYS A 48 -1.18 4.76 -7.75
CA CYS A 48 -1.23 3.61 -8.66
C CYS A 48 0.14 3.19 -9.22
N GLY A 49 1.21 3.93 -8.92
CA GLY A 49 2.55 3.68 -9.45
C GLY A 49 2.68 3.94 -10.97
N THR A 50 1.69 4.58 -11.60
CA THR A 50 1.72 4.89 -13.04
C THR A 50 2.56 6.13 -13.37
N SER A 51 2.97 6.87 -12.36
CA SER A 51 3.88 8.02 -12.47
C SER A 51 4.94 7.93 -11.40
N ARG A 52 6.18 8.25 -11.77
CA ARG A 52 7.31 8.31 -10.83
C ARG A 52 7.19 9.50 -9.91
N ILE A 53 7.41 9.27 -8.62
CA ILE A 53 7.51 10.32 -7.62
C ILE A 53 8.97 10.78 -7.56
N ARG A 54 9.20 12.07 -7.82
CA ARG A 54 10.53 12.66 -7.64
C ARG A 54 10.88 12.75 -6.17
N SER A 55 12.16 12.72 -5.83
CA SER A 55 12.65 12.78 -4.44
C SER A 55 12.14 14.01 -3.67
N SER A 56 12.07 15.17 -4.32
CA SER A 56 11.51 16.39 -3.72
C SER A 56 10.03 16.21 -3.33
N ARG A 57 9.24 15.59 -4.22
CA ARG A 57 7.81 15.30 -3.94
C ARG A 57 7.63 14.28 -2.83
N LEU A 58 8.50 13.27 -2.83
CA LEU A 58 8.48 12.26 -1.77
C LEU A 58 8.75 12.88 -0.40
N TYR A 59 9.68 13.85 -0.34
CA TYR A 59 9.96 14.61 0.87
C TYR A 59 8.77 15.46 1.32
N GLU A 60 8.08 16.14 0.38
CA GLU A 60 6.87 16.92 0.67
C GLU A 60 5.76 16.02 1.23
N PHE A 61 5.51 14.85 0.61
CA PHE A 61 4.55 13.87 1.13
C PHE A 61 4.93 13.37 2.52
N ALA A 62 6.22 13.11 2.77
CA ALA A 62 6.73 12.70 4.08
C ALA A 62 6.36 13.72 5.16
N ARG A 63 6.53 15.01 4.87
CA ARG A 63 6.18 16.10 5.78
C ARG A 63 4.66 16.19 6.04
N VAL A 64 3.85 16.17 4.97
CA VAL A 64 2.37 16.28 5.08
C VAL A 64 1.80 15.08 5.84
N LEU A 65 2.35 13.89 5.62
CA LEU A 65 1.88 12.66 6.24
C LEU A 65 2.54 12.34 7.58
N ALA A 66 3.44 13.21 8.06
CA ALA A 66 4.18 13.04 9.32
C ALA A 66 4.86 11.66 9.43
N VAL A 67 5.64 11.29 8.39
CA VAL A 67 6.45 10.06 8.36
C VAL A 67 7.86 10.38 7.84
N PRO A 68 8.88 9.59 8.20
CA PRO A 68 10.18 9.70 7.58
C PRO A 68 10.12 9.25 6.10
N VAL A 69 11.03 9.77 5.25
CA VAL A 69 11.07 9.37 3.83
C VAL A 69 11.32 7.87 3.66
N SER A 70 12.06 7.24 4.59
CA SER A 70 12.31 5.79 4.60
C SER A 70 11.01 4.97 4.67
N TYR A 71 9.95 5.49 5.28
CA TYR A 71 8.65 4.85 5.37
C TYR A 71 8.13 4.34 4.01
N PHE A 72 8.36 5.08 2.95
CA PHE A 72 7.88 4.70 1.61
C PHE A 72 8.63 3.50 1.02
N PHE A 73 9.76 3.14 1.58
CA PHE A 73 10.61 2.03 1.15
C PHE A 73 10.61 0.85 2.12
N ASP A 74 9.97 1.00 3.28
CA ASP A 74 9.82 -0.09 4.25
C ASP A 74 9.05 -1.25 3.64
N GLU A 75 9.41 -2.50 4.00
CA GLU A 75 8.79 -3.71 3.48
C GLU A 75 8.90 -3.87 1.95
N MET A 76 9.93 -3.26 1.34
CA MET A 76 10.17 -3.38 -0.09
C MET A 76 10.35 -4.85 -0.48
N PRO A 77 9.62 -5.36 -1.50
CA PRO A 77 9.78 -6.74 -1.95
C PRO A 77 11.22 -7.03 -2.39
N ALA A 78 11.79 -8.15 -1.96
CA ALA A 78 13.17 -8.55 -2.30
C ALA A 78 13.44 -8.53 -3.82
N ARG A 79 12.43 -8.79 -4.65
CA ARG A 79 12.50 -8.69 -6.12
C ARG A 79 12.75 -7.27 -6.63
N ALA A 80 12.37 -6.25 -5.87
CA ALA A 80 12.66 -4.85 -6.20
C ALA A 80 14.10 -4.48 -5.85
N LEU A 81 14.68 -5.18 -4.87
CA LEU A 81 16.06 -4.98 -4.39
C LEU A 81 17.09 -5.75 -5.22
N SER A 82 16.74 -6.90 -5.80
CA SER A 82 17.58 -7.63 -6.75
C SER A 82 17.54 -6.91 -8.10
N GLY A 83 18.47 -5.98 -8.26
CA GLY A 83 18.57 -5.00 -9.34
C GLY A 83 18.12 -5.52 -10.71
N ARG A 84 17.48 -4.62 -11.48
CA ARG A 84 17.23 -4.82 -12.91
C ARG A 84 18.46 -5.45 -13.55
N PRO A 85 18.33 -6.54 -14.33
CA PRO A 85 19.39 -6.88 -15.24
C PRO A 85 19.63 -5.64 -16.13
N ARG A 86 20.81 -5.04 -15.99
CA ARG A 86 21.26 -3.97 -16.90
C ARG A 86 21.08 -4.52 -18.29
N SER A 87 20.16 -3.97 -19.05
CA SER A 87 19.97 -4.35 -20.44
C SER A 87 21.23 -4.02 -21.24
N GLY A 88 22.17 -4.99 -21.24
CA GLY A 88 23.13 -5.13 -22.30
C GLY A 88 22.35 -5.52 -23.56
N HIS A 89 22.61 -4.88 -24.65
CA HIS A 89 22.10 -5.18 -25.98
C HIS A 89 22.08 -6.69 -26.28
N GLY A 90 20.91 -7.19 -26.65
CA GLY A 90 20.77 -8.44 -27.37
C GLY A 90 20.21 -9.59 -26.56
N ARG A 91 18.90 -9.82 -26.70
CA ARG A 91 18.35 -11.08 -27.20
C ARG A 91 16.83 -11.06 -27.13
N LYS A 92 16.21 -11.23 -28.32
CA LYS A 92 14.80 -11.62 -28.47
C LYS A 92 14.57 -12.91 -27.67
N GLY A 93 13.73 -12.85 -26.67
CA GLY A 93 13.09 -13.97 -26.00
C GLY A 93 11.67 -13.53 -25.72
N PHE A 94 10.69 -14.06 -26.46
CA PHE A 94 9.29 -14.03 -26.10
C PHE A 94 9.17 -14.82 -24.79
N GLY A 95 9.24 -14.11 -23.67
CA GLY A 95 8.87 -14.61 -22.36
C GLY A 95 7.53 -13.99 -22.01
N GLU A 96 6.56 -14.84 -21.75
CA GLU A 96 5.19 -14.54 -21.37
C GLU A 96 5.09 -13.30 -20.48
N ALA A 97 4.24 -12.38 -20.93
CA ALA A 97 3.79 -11.25 -20.12
C ALA A 97 3.30 -11.80 -18.78
N GLY A 98 4.13 -11.63 -17.75
CA GLY A 98 3.75 -11.97 -16.39
C GLY A 98 2.41 -11.32 -16.10
N SER A 99 1.48 -12.12 -15.63
CA SER A 99 0.14 -11.73 -15.19
C SER A 99 0.17 -10.35 -14.55
N PRO A 100 -0.80 -9.47 -14.85
CA PRO A 100 -0.92 -8.20 -14.15
C PRO A 100 -0.90 -8.52 -12.67
N PHE A 101 0.04 -7.91 -11.95
CA PHE A 101 0.18 -8.04 -10.50
C PHE A 101 -1.22 -7.90 -9.89
N LYS A 102 -1.80 -9.02 -9.44
CA LYS A 102 -3.02 -8.98 -8.67
C LYS A 102 -2.68 -8.12 -7.47
N GLN A 103 -3.17 -6.91 -7.50
CA GLN A 103 -3.16 -6.03 -6.35
C GLN A 103 -3.94 -6.81 -5.28
N GLU A 104 -3.22 -7.52 -4.41
CA GLU A 104 -3.83 -8.11 -3.22
C GLU A 104 -4.58 -6.96 -2.58
N LYS A 105 -5.88 -7.12 -2.43
CA LYS A 105 -6.74 -6.09 -1.87
C LYS A 105 -6.17 -5.82 -0.48
N ASP A 106 -5.43 -4.72 -0.35
CA ASP A 106 -4.88 -4.27 0.92
C ASP A 106 -6.03 -4.31 1.94
N PRO A 107 -5.94 -5.12 3.01
CA PRO A 107 -6.99 -5.21 4.02
C PRO A 107 -7.38 -3.84 4.55
N LEU A 108 -6.43 -2.90 4.59
CA LEU A 108 -6.66 -1.52 5.02
C LEU A 108 -7.40 -0.65 3.98
N SER A 109 -7.65 -1.17 2.77
CA SER A 109 -8.49 -0.48 1.79
C SER A 109 -9.99 -0.60 2.09
N LYS A 110 -10.38 -1.50 2.99
CA LYS A 110 -11.76 -1.64 3.44
C LYS A 110 -12.10 -0.57 4.46
N ARG A 111 -13.20 0.12 4.26
CA ARG A 111 -13.69 1.17 5.14
C ARG A 111 -13.80 0.69 6.59
N GLU A 112 -14.35 -0.49 6.82
CA GLU A 112 -14.52 -1.11 8.14
C GLU A 112 -13.17 -1.31 8.87
N THR A 113 -12.14 -1.79 8.15
CA THR A 113 -10.80 -1.99 8.72
C THR A 113 -10.16 -0.65 9.11
N LEU A 114 -10.36 0.39 8.30
CA LEU A 114 -9.86 1.73 8.61
C LEU A 114 -10.56 2.35 9.81
N GLU A 115 -11.88 2.19 9.91
CA GLU A 115 -12.66 2.67 11.05
C GLU A 115 -12.19 1.97 12.35
N LEU A 116 -11.94 0.64 12.29
CA LEU A 116 -11.41 -0.11 13.42
C LEU A 116 -10.02 0.38 13.85
N VAL A 117 -9.09 0.56 12.90
CA VAL A 117 -7.74 1.05 13.19
C VAL A 117 -7.78 2.45 13.80
N ARG A 118 -8.61 3.35 13.27
CA ARG A 118 -8.76 4.71 13.81
C ARG A 118 -9.38 4.73 15.20
N ALA A 119 -10.35 3.85 15.46
CA ALA A 119 -10.95 3.71 16.78
C ALA A 119 -9.94 3.17 17.80
N TYR A 120 -9.14 2.18 17.39
CA TYR A 120 -8.08 1.60 18.21
C TYR A 120 -6.98 2.62 18.55
N ASP A 121 -6.58 3.46 17.59
CA ASP A 121 -5.53 4.47 17.77
C ASP A 121 -5.93 5.59 18.76
N LYS A 122 -7.22 5.79 18.98
CA LYS A 122 -7.76 6.76 19.95
C LYS A 122 -7.79 6.26 21.40
N ILE A 123 -7.45 5.00 21.64
CA ILE A 123 -7.45 4.41 22.97
C ILE A 123 -6.11 4.69 23.63
N ASP A 124 -6.10 5.48 24.69
CA ASP A 124 -4.86 5.85 25.39
C ASP A 124 -4.41 4.73 26.34
N GLU A 125 -5.33 3.93 26.88
CA GLU A 125 -5.02 2.91 27.87
C GLU A 125 -4.51 1.61 27.24
N GLU A 126 -3.26 1.24 27.54
CA GLU A 126 -2.57 0.07 26.99
C GLU A 126 -3.30 -1.24 27.28
N ARG A 127 -3.82 -1.41 28.51
CA ARG A 127 -4.57 -2.63 28.90
C ARG A 127 -5.83 -2.83 28.09
N VAL A 128 -6.53 -1.73 27.75
CA VAL A 128 -7.73 -1.77 26.91
C VAL A 128 -7.35 -2.16 25.49
N ARG A 129 -6.27 -1.61 24.96
CA ARG A 129 -5.75 -1.98 23.63
C ARG A 129 -5.40 -3.46 23.54
N ASP A 130 -4.71 -4.00 24.55
CA ASP A 130 -4.34 -5.42 24.61
C ASP A 130 -5.57 -6.33 24.65
N SER A 131 -6.58 -5.94 25.45
CA SER A 131 -7.84 -6.68 25.54
C SER A 131 -8.59 -6.73 24.21
N ILE A 132 -8.62 -5.62 23.47
CA ILE A 132 -9.24 -5.54 22.16
C ILE A 132 -8.48 -6.41 21.15
N VAL A 133 -7.15 -6.36 21.15
CA VAL A 133 -6.33 -7.20 20.26
C VAL A 133 -6.57 -8.69 20.55
N ALA A 134 -6.62 -9.08 21.82
CA ALA A 134 -6.91 -10.45 22.22
C ALA A 134 -8.31 -10.91 21.78
N ALA A 135 -9.32 -10.04 21.93
CA ALA A 135 -10.69 -10.32 21.50
C ALA A 135 -10.80 -10.49 19.98
N VAL A 136 -10.17 -9.59 19.21
CA VAL A 136 -10.17 -9.66 17.74
C VAL A 136 -9.46 -10.93 17.25
N LYS A 137 -8.34 -11.31 17.85
CA LYS A 137 -7.63 -12.58 17.54
C LYS A 137 -8.51 -13.79 17.79
N ALA A 138 -9.13 -13.88 18.97
CA ALA A 138 -10.01 -15.01 19.35
C ALA A 138 -11.22 -15.13 18.40
N LEU A 139 -11.84 -14.02 18.01
CA LEU A 139 -12.94 -14.01 17.06
C LEU A 139 -12.50 -14.43 15.64
N GLY A 140 -11.31 -14.03 15.20
CA GLY A 140 -10.74 -14.44 13.91
C GLY A 140 -10.47 -15.94 13.84
N GLU A 141 -9.91 -16.53 14.90
CA GLU A 141 -9.66 -17.96 15.01
C GLU A 141 -10.97 -18.77 15.04
N SER A 142 -11.95 -18.30 15.79
CA SER A 142 -13.29 -18.95 15.88
C SER A 142 -14.04 -18.90 14.54
N GLY A 143 -13.87 -17.84 13.76
CA GLY A 143 -14.47 -17.69 12.42
C GLY A 143 -13.89 -18.68 11.41
N HIS A 144 -12.59 -18.96 11.48
CA HIS A 144 -11.93 -19.93 10.60
C HIS A 144 -12.31 -21.39 10.93
N ALA A 145 -12.50 -21.74 12.21
CA ALA A 145 -12.90 -23.07 12.62
C ALA A 145 -14.28 -23.48 12.05
N LYS A 146 -15.23 -22.53 11.97
CA LYS A 146 -16.57 -22.80 11.41
C LYS A 146 -16.57 -23.03 9.90
N LEU A 147 -15.66 -22.41 9.14
CA LEU A 147 -15.58 -22.55 7.69
C LEU A 147 -14.93 -23.87 7.25
N THR A 148 -14.04 -24.45 8.05
CA THR A 148 -13.40 -25.72 7.76
C THR A 148 -14.31 -26.92 8.01
N THR A 149 -15.22 -26.82 8.98
CA THR A 149 -16.16 -27.90 9.31
C THR A 149 -17.27 -28.05 8.26
N SER A 150 -17.67 -26.94 7.62
CA SER A 150 -18.72 -26.97 6.55
C SER A 150 -18.24 -27.56 5.22
N ARG A 151 -16.92 -27.62 4.97
CA ARG A 151 -16.36 -28.20 3.71
C ARG A 151 -16.15 -29.71 3.76
N ARG A 152 -16.27 -30.35 4.93
CA ARG A 152 -16.02 -31.79 5.12
C ARG A 152 -17.28 -32.64 5.01
N ASN A 153 -18.45 -32.03 4.82
CA ASN A 153 -19.75 -32.70 4.80
C ASN A 153 -20.50 -32.52 3.47
N ARG A 154 -19.77 -32.47 2.35
CA ARG A 154 -20.35 -32.61 1.01
C ARG A 154 -19.55 -33.59 0.17
#